data_5f875a36eb8843b262e15c12b957ee12
#
_entry.id   5f875a36eb8843b262e15c12b957ee12
#
_cell.length_a   1.000
_cell.length_b   1.000
_cell.length_c   1.000
_cell.angle_alpha   90.00
_cell.angle_beta   90.00
_cell.angle_gamma   90.00
#
_symmetry.space_group_name_H-M   'P 1'
#
loop_
_entity.id
_entity.type
_entity.pdbx_description
1 polymer ?
#
loop_
_entity_poly.entity_id
_entity_poly.type
_entity_poly.pdbx_seq_one_letter_code
_entity_poly.pdbx_strand_id
1 'polypeptide(L)'
;MRKRLVCLVLLVSLVRLEAQEGFRFGFHGFVNPHYYADSRSVVGGREDMMLFYPKPIVRDAQGNDINNGWQANMLAITARLNVKITGPEMLGAKTSAFVEGDFTGATNATIDNLRLRHAYFTLDWGRHKLLAGQYWYAMVTHEIMPMTNPLNMGAPFHCYARQPQVRYTYSLDGLEAVAVAQWQLDNMSQGLLNGVPTSSTLFARHSILPELNAQLRYRTSRLFIGAAANLKSIQPVVNTAGMASPQQLHRSLSYSIFGSYRFEEGFTVKVQTLLNNSLYEGCSLGGYLMYQSVGGNLVDFRDWHFNTVWLDIERNRGHWRPGLFMGYAQHMDEGPVPAIYGPATVFGRGYDLDYLWRIQPRLTYTTQKGLSFVGEAEYTYAGYDEPVGNLRLSLSAVYAF
;
A
#
# COMPACT_ATOMS: atom_id res chain seq x y z
N MET A 1 -3.54 -47.55 8.87
CA MET A 1 -3.14 -46.17 8.54
C MET A 1 -2.21 -46.01 7.32
N ARG A 2 -1.54 -47.04 6.81
CA ARG A 2 -0.60 -46.96 5.65
C ARG A 2 -1.27 -46.87 4.27
N LYS A 3 -2.54 -47.22 4.09
CA LYS A 3 -3.22 -47.25 2.78
C LYS A 3 -3.81 -45.89 2.34
N ARG A 4 -3.98 -44.92 3.24
CA ARG A 4 -4.52 -43.58 2.89
C ARG A 4 -3.46 -42.58 2.43
N LEU A 5 -2.18 -42.83 2.76
CA LEU A 5 -1.07 -41.96 2.36
C LEU A 5 -0.66 -42.18 0.89
N VAL A 6 -0.86 -43.40 0.37
CA VAL A 6 -0.52 -43.75 -1.03
C VAL A 6 -1.50 -43.15 -2.03
N CYS A 7 -2.77 -42.95 -1.65
CA CYS A 7 -3.76 -42.26 -2.53
C CYS A 7 -3.53 -40.77 -2.68
N LEU A 8 -2.95 -40.11 -1.66
CA LEU A 8 -2.68 -38.66 -1.75
C LEU A 8 -1.47 -38.36 -2.64
N VAL A 9 -0.46 -39.22 -2.67
CA VAL A 9 0.72 -39.05 -3.53
C VAL A 9 0.40 -39.42 -4.99
N LEU A 10 -0.54 -40.33 -5.24
CA LEU A 10 -1.00 -40.66 -6.61
C LEU A 10 -1.94 -39.61 -7.21
N LEU A 11 -2.65 -38.80 -6.41
CA LEU A 11 -3.46 -37.72 -6.91
C LEU A 11 -2.63 -36.50 -7.38
N VAL A 12 -1.45 -36.30 -6.81
CA VAL A 12 -0.53 -35.23 -7.23
C VAL A 12 0.20 -35.54 -8.53
N SER A 13 0.36 -36.82 -8.87
CA SER A 13 1.03 -37.26 -10.12
C SER A 13 0.12 -37.33 -11.34
N LEU A 14 -1.20 -37.12 -11.19
CA LEU A 14 -2.18 -37.19 -12.27
C LEU A 14 -2.74 -35.82 -12.72
N VAL A 15 -2.33 -34.74 -12.11
CA VAL A 15 -2.55 -33.41 -12.67
C VAL A 15 -1.49 -33.19 -13.79
N ARG A 16 -1.63 -33.89 -14.91
CA ARG A 16 -1.18 -33.33 -16.17
C ARG A 16 -2.03 -32.07 -16.34
N LEU A 17 -1.44 -30.91 -16.07
CA LEU A 17 -1.89 -29.64 -16.63
C LEU A 17 -1.78 -29.82 -18.16
N GLU A 18 -2.80 -30.39 -18.80
CA GLU A 18 -2.99 -30.19 -20.22
C GLU A 18 -3.16 -28.67 -20.36
N ALA A 19 -2.09 -28.01 -20.78
CA ALA A 19 -2.14 -26.60 -21.09
C ALA A 19 -3.19 -26.48 -22.18
N GLN A 20 -4.30 -25.82 -21.85
CA GLN A 20 -5.35 -25.54 -22.80
C GLN A 20 -4.67 -24.89 -24.05
N GLU A 21 -4.95 -25.38 -25.25
CA GLU A 21 -4.25 -24.94 -26.44
C GLU A 21 -4.16 -23.41 -26.55
N GLY A 22 -2.96 -22.90 -26.78
CA GLY A 22 -2.69 -21.46 -26.88
C GLY A 22 -2.35 -20.75 -25.55
N PHE A 23 -2.40 -21.41 -24.38
CA PHE A 23 -1.98 -20.83 -23.11
C PHE A 23 -0.53 -21.20 -22.75
N ARG A 24 0.22 -20.20 -22.21
CA ARG A 24 1.58 -20.39 -21.69
C ARG A 24 1.63 -19.92 -20.24
N PHE A 25 2.26 -20.70 -19.38
CA PHE A 25 2.38 -20.45 -17.93
C PHE A 25 3.85 -20.21 -17.57
N GLY A 26 4.13 -19.14 -16.86
CA GLY A 26 5.42 -18.84 -16.25
C GLY A 26 5.27 -18.77 -14.73
N PHE A 27 6.04 -19.61 -14.01
CA PHE A 27 6.06 -19.63 -12.54
C PHE A 27 7.29 -18.87 -12.07
N HIS A 28 7.10 -17.97 -11.12
CA HIS A 28 8.15 -17.14 -10.53
C HIS A 28 7.87 -16.93 -9.05
N GLY A 29 8.91 -16.56 -8.32
CA GLY A 29 8.76 -16.29 -6.91
C GLY A 29 10.07 -15.85 -6.28
N PHE A 30 10.02 -15.64 -4.98
CA PHE A 30 11.22 -15.45 -4.16
C PHE A 30 10.96 -15.84 -2.71
N VAL A 31 12.05 -16.16 -2.02
CA VAL A 31 12.11 -16.25 -0.56
C VAL A 31 12.93 -15.07 -0.05
N ASN A 32 12.47 -14.42 1.00
CA ASN A 32 13.09 -13.22 1.57
C ASN A 32 13.07 -13.25 3.10
N PRO A 33 14.00 -13.93 3.77
CA PRO A 33 14.24 -13.73 5.19
C PRO A 33 14.72 -12.29 5.41
N HIS A 34 14.09 -11.62 6.36
CA HIS A 34 14.30 -10.23 6.68
C HIS A 34 14.47 -10.06 8.19
N TYR A 35 15.59 -9.51 8.60
CA TYR A 35 15.88 -9.07 9.96
C TYR A 35 15.78 -7.56 10.05
N TYR A 36 15.23 -7.06 11.15
CA TYR A 36 15.24 -5.64 11.47
C TYR A 36 15.34 -5.41 12.99
N ALA A 37 15.91 -4.28 13.35
CA ALA A 37 16.02 -3.81 14.73
C ALA A 37 15.68 -2.33 14.78
N ASP A 38 14.79 -1.93 15.70
CA ASP A 38 14.33 -0.57 15.94
C ASP A 38 14.87 -0.06 17.28
N SER A 39 15.31 1.18 17.33
CA SER A 39 15.76 1.85 18.55
C SER A 39 14.59 2.29 19.46
N ARG A 40 13.36 2.25 18.95
CA ARG A 40 12.12 2.68 19.61
C ARG A 40 10.94 1.87 19.10
N SER A 41 9.91 1.69 19.94
CA SER A 41 8.63 1.13 19.50
C SER A 41 8.01 1.98 18.37
N VAL A 42 7.38 1.32 17.40
CA VAL A 42 6.83 1.97 16.21
C VAL A 42 5.34 1.69 16.04
N VAL A 43 4.67 2.56 15.31
CA VAL A 43 3.37 2.27 14.70
C VAL A 43 3.65 1.63 13.35
N GLY A 44 3.23 0.40 13.19
CA GLY A 44 3.54 -0.40 12.00
C GLY A 44 2.48 -1.44 11.69
N GLY A 45 2.78 -2.29 10.74
CA GLY A 45 1.95 -3.43 10.38
C GLY A 45 2.78 -4.67 10.12
N ARG A 46 2.18 -5.85 10.27
CA ARG A 46 2.84 -7.13 10.04
C ARG A 46 4.04 -7.33 10.96
N GLU A 47 3.77 -7.33 12.28
CA GLU A 47 4.81 -7.38 13.32
C GLU A 47 5.84 -6.26 13.15
N ASP A 48 5.38 -5.03 12.86
CA ASP A 48 6.18 -3.83 12.63
C ASP A 48 7.18 -3.92 11.45
N MET A 49 7.14 -4.99 10.66
CA MET A 49 7.93 -5.09 9.42
C MET A 49 7.70 -3.88 8.51
N MET A 50 6.43 -3.42 8.40
CA MET A 50 6.06 -2.19 7.73
C MET A 50 6.01 -1.06 8.75
N LEU A 51 7.07 -0.28 8.85
CA LEU A 51 7.16 0.87 9.75
C LEU A 51 6.47 2.08 9.14
N PHE A 52 5.54 2.69 9.87
CA PHE A 52 4.94 3.96 9.49
C PHE A 52 5.66 5.13 10.18
N TYR A 53 5.67 5.16 11.51
CA TYR A 53 6.34 6.19 12.30
C TYR A 53 6.62 5.69 13.73
N PRO A 54 7.57 6.31 14.49
CA PRO A 54 7.82 5.97 15.88
C PRO A 54 6.62 6.31 16.77
N LYS A 55 6.37 5.53 17.83
CA LYS A 55 5.35 5.84 18.83
C LYS A 55 5.75 7.06 19.67
N PRO A 56 4.78 7.89 20.12
CA PRO A 56 5.05 9.02 21.01
C PRO A 56 5.65 8.59 22.35
N ILE A 57 6.11 9.55 23.12
CA ILE A 57 6.53 9.33 24.49
C ILE A 57 5.33 8.94 25.33
N VAL A 58 5.45 7.81 26.04
CA VAL A 58 4.47 7.35 27.04
C VAL A 58 5.24 7.03 28.31
N ARG A 59 4.95 7.77 29.38
CA ARG A 59 5.68 7.66 30.65
C ARG A 59 5.02 6.62 31.57
N ASP A 60 5.84 5.74 32.16
CA ASP A 60 5.41 4.85 33.24
C ASP A 60 5.26 5.63 34.58
N ALA A 61 4.91 4.92 35.64
CA ALA A 61 4.75 5.51 37.00
C ALA A 61 6.05 6.09 37.57
N GLN A 62 7.21 5.72 37.03
CA GLN A 62 8.53 6.21 37.40
C GLN A 62 9.03 7.33 36.46
N GLY A 63 8.25 7.70 35.44
CA GLY A 63 8.58 8.75 34.48
C GLY A 63 9.42 8.28 33.28
N ASN A 64 9.72 6.98 33.15
CA ASN A 64 10.47 6.45 32.03
C ASN A 64 9.59 6.32 30.80
N ASP A 65 10.14 6.57 29.62
CA ASP A 65 9.46 6.37 28.36
C ASP A 65 9.45 4.88 27.98
N ILE A 66 8.27 4.24 28.07
CA ILE A 66 8.09 2.81 27.78
C ILE A 66 8.26 2.44 26.30
N ASN A 67 8.24 3.43 25.40
CA ASN A 67 8.46 3.22 23.97
C ASN A 67 9.94 3.33 23.58
N ASN A 68 10.81 3.78 24.47
CA ASN A 68 12.26 3.92 24.22
C ASN A 68 12.99 2.62 24.55
N GLY A 69 13.61 2.00 23.56
CA GLY A 69 14.40 0.79 23.72
C GLY A 69 14.51 -0.03 22.43
N TRP A 70 15.65 -0.70 22.29
CA TRP A 70 15.89 -1.55 21.14
C TRP A 70 15.01 -2.80 21.16
N GLN A 71 14.42 -3.10 20.02
CA GLN A 71 13.67 -4.34 19.75
C GLN A 71 14.08 -4.87 18.39
N ALA A 72 14.02 -6.19 18.19
CA ALA A 72 14.42 -6.82 16.93
C ALA A 72 13.52 -7.99 16.59
N ASN A 73 13.34 -8.25 15.30
CA ASN A 73 12.59 -9.39 14.80
C ASN A 73 13.19 -9.91 13.50
N MET A 74 12.85 -11.16 13.16
CA MET A 74 13.19 -11.79 11.88
C MET A 74 11.97 -12.48 11.29
N LEU A 75 11.62 -12.14 10.06
CA LEU A 75 10.44 -12.63 9.37
C LEU A 75 10.81 -13.14 7.96
N ALA A 76 10.06 -14.11 7.47
CA ALA A 76 10.17 -14.61 6.08
C ALA A 76 8.83 -14.57 5.34
N ILE A 77 7.83 -13.90 5.92
CA ILE A 77 6.43 -13.86 5.46
C ILE A 77 6.23 -13.19 4.09
N THR A 78 7.23 -12.43 3.61
CA THR A 78 7.20 -11.80 2.29
C THR A 78 7.56 -12.77 1.15
N ALA A 79 7.87 -14.03 1.46
CA ALA A 79 8.04 -15.08 0.45
C ALA A 79 6.82 -15.08 -0.48
N ARG A 80 7.07 -15.17 -1.79
CA ARG A 80 6.06 -14.90 -2.81
C ARG A 80 6.08 -15.94 -3.91
N LEU A 81 4.88 -16.31 -4.37
CA LEU A 81 4.69 -17.14 -5.55
C LEU A 81 3.75 -16.44 -6.50
N ASN A 82 4.05 -16.50 -7.81
CA ASN A 82 3.18 -15.98 -8.83
C ASN A 82 3.18 -16.84 -10.09
N VAL A 83 2.08 -16.74 -10.83
CA VAL A 83 1.87 -17.38 -12.14
C VAL A 83 1.50 -16.28 -13.13
N LYS A 84 2.33 -16.14 -14.17
CA LYS A 84 2.03 -15.32 -15.33
C LYS A 84 1.46 -16.20 -16.43
N ILE A 85 0.28 -15.83 -16.93
CA ILE A 85 -0.43 -16.57 -17.98
C ILE A 85 -0.50 -15.69 -19.22
N THR A 86 -0.03 -16.20 -20.36
CA THR A 86 -0.26 -15.59 -21.68
C THR A 86 -1.24 -16.47 -22.41
N GLY A 87 -2.38 -15.92 -22.83
CA GLY A 87 -3.42 -16.63 -23.55
C GLY A 87 -3.40 -16.37 -25.07
N PRO A 88 -4.27 -17.06 -25.83
CA PRO A 88 -4.50 -16.77 -27.21
C PRO A 88 -5.16 -15.39 -27.38
N GLU A 89 -5.20 -14.88 -28.60
CA GLU A 89 -5.99 -13.68 -28.90
C GLU A 89 -7.48 -13.99 -28.75
N MET A 90 -8.18 -13.11 -28.02
CA MET A 90 -9.63 -13.18 -27.78
C MET A 90 -10.24 -11.80 -27.98
N LEU A 91 -11.39 -11.73 -28.64
CA LEU A 91 -12.08 -10.46 -28.94
C LEU A 91 -11.19 -9.46 -29.70
N GLY A 92 -10.23 -9.94 -30.47
CA GLY A 92 -9.22 -9.10 -31.16
C GLY A 92 -8.16 -8.50 -30.26
N ALA A 93 -8.06 -8.94 -29.00
CA ALA A 93 -7.08 -8.47 -28.03
C ALA A 93 -6.04 -9.55 -27.71
N LYS A 94 -4.80 -9.13 -27.43
CA LYS A 94 -3.83 -9.97 -26.74
C LYS A 94 -4.27 -10.16 -25.29
N THR A 95 -4.30 -11.40 -24.81
CA THR A 95 -4.79 -11.72 -23.47
C THR A 95 -3.66 -12.13 -22.54
N SER A 96 -3.74 -11.71 -21.30
CA SER A 96 -2.88 -12.22 -20.23
C SER A 96 -3.61 -12.24 -18.90
N ALA A 97 -3.13 -13.07 -17.97
CA ALA A 97 -3.57 -13.05 -16.57
C ALA A 97 -2.36 -13.19 -15.64
N PHE A 98 -2.54 -12.76 -14.39
CA PHE A 98 -1.52 -12.83 -13.36
C PHE A 98 -2.16 -13.15 -12.01
N VAL A 99 -1.60 -14.14 -11.31
CA VAL A 99 -2.01 -14.52 -9.96
C VAL A 99 -0.78 -14.53 -9.07
N GLU A 100 -0.85 -13.87 -7.92
CA GLU A 100 0.25 -13.77 -6.96
C GLU A 100 -0.26 -13.88 -5.52
N GLY A 101 0.48 -14.63 -4.68
CA GLY A 101 0.25 -14.74 -3.25
C GLY A 101 1.52 -14.58 -2.45
N ASP A 102 1.37 -14.16 -1.18
CA ASP A 102 2.41 -14.15 -0.15
C ASP A 102 1.84 -14.64 1.21
N PHE A 103 2.67 -14.68 2.24
CA PHE A 103 2.29 -15.17 3.57
C PHE A 103 2.20 -14.03 4.62
N THR A 104 2.02 -12.79 4.21
CA THR A 104 1.92 -11.66 5.14
C THR A 104 0.55 -11.56 5.83
N GLY A 105 -0.43 -12.36 5.44
CA GLY A 105 -1.79 -12.28 5.96
C GLY A 105 -2.47 -10.92 5.74
N ALA A 106 -3.68 -10.75 6.22
CA ALA A 106 -4.43 -9.49 6.17
C ALA A 106 -4.21 -8.60 7.41
N THR A 107 -3.89 -9.20 8.56
CA THR A 107 -3.65 -8.52 9.85
C THR A 107 -2.50 -9.21 10.59
N ASN A 108 -2.04 -8.67 11.72
CA ASN A 108 -1.06 -9.37 12.58
C ASN A 108 -1.59 -10.71 13.09
N ALA A 109 -2.91 -10.81 13.36
CA ALA A 109 -3.53 -12.05 13.79
C ALA A 109 -3.59 -13.16 12.72
N THR A 110 -3.34 -12.82 11.47
CA THR A 110 -3.37 -13.75 10.32
C THR A 110 -2.02 -13.84 9.60
N ILE A 111 -0.95 -13.41 10.25
CA ILE A 111 0.43 -13.63 9.78
C ILE A 111 0.64 -15.12 9.51
N ASP A 112 1.46 -15.46 8.52
CA ASP A 112 1.71 -16.81 7.97
C ASP A 112 0.56 -17.37 7.11
N ASN A 113 -0.62 -16.77 7.09
CA ASN A 113 -1.68 -17.20 6.18
C ASN A 113 -1.39 -16.74 4.75
N LEU A 114 -1.62 -17.63 3.79
CA LEU A 114 -1.56 -17.30 2.38
C LEU A 114 -2.57 -16.19 2.06
N ARG A 115 -2.08 -15.12 1.47
CA ARG A 115 -2.88 -13.96 1.04
C ARG A 115 -2.83 -13.79 -0.47
N LEU A 116 -3.99 -13.53 -1.08
CA LEU A 116 -4.05 -13.10 -2.47
C LEU A 116 -3.52 -11.66 -2.61
N ARG A 117 -2.50 -11.46 -3.43
CA ARG A 117 -1.93 -10.15 -3.75
C ARG A 117 -2.52 -9.59 -5.03
N HIS A 118 -2.34 -10.35 -6.10
CA HIS A 118 -2.84 -10.02 -7.42
C HIS A 118 -3.63 -11.18 -8.00
N ALA A 119 -4.76 -10.87 -8.65
CA ALA A 119 -5.51 -11.80 -9.47
C ALA A 119 -6.27 -10.97 -10.51
N TYR A 120 -5.71 -10.83 -11.70
CA TYR A 120 -6.29 -10.02 -12.74
C TYR A 120 -6.01 -10.60 -14.12
N PHE A 121 -6.84 -10.22 -15.09
CA PHE A 121 -6.56 -10.44 -16.51
C PHE A 121 -6.49 -9.11 -17.24
N THR A 122 -5.91 -9.14 -18.45
CA THR A 122 -5.86 -7.99 -19.35
C THR A 122 -6.31 -8.35 -20.75
N LEU A 123 -6.98 -7.40 -21.39
CA LEU A 123 -7.27 -7.38 -22.83
C LEU A 123 -6.54 -6.17 -23.41
N ASP A 124 -5.65 -6.41 -24.37
CA ASP A 124 -4.79 -5.37 -24.95
C ASP A 124 -4.99 -5.32 -26.48
N TRP A 125 -5.61 -4.23 -26.94
CA TRP A 125 -5.85 -3.92 -28.36
C TRP A 125 -4.81 -2.94 -28.95
N GLY A 126 -3.65 -2.81 -28.29
CA GLY A 126 -2.61 -1.86 -28.65
C GLY A 126 -2.82 -0.48 -28.01
N ARG A 127 -3.63 0.38 -28.61
CA ARG A 127 -3.94 1.69 -28.04
C ARG A 127 -4.89 1.63 -26.84
N HIS A 128 -5.71 0.60 -26.75
CA HIS A 128 -6.71 0.40 -25.70
C HIS A 128 -6.34 -0.82 -24.87
N LYS A 129 -6.38 -0.69 -23.56
CA LYS A 129 -6.13 -1.79 -22.64
C LYS A 129 -7.16 -1.79 -21.51
N LEU A 130 -7.75 -2.95 -21.30
CA LEU A 130 -8.63 -3.21 -20.16
C LEU A 130 -7.90 -4.17 -19.20
N LEU A 131 -7.95 -3.85 -17.90
CA LEU A 131 -7.56 -4.73 -16.82
C LEU A 131 -8.75 -4.90 -15.88
N ALA A 132 -9.05 -6.13 -15.48
CA ALA A 132 -10.07 -6.42 -14.48
C ALA A 132 -9.56 -7.44 -13.46
N GLY A 133 -9.81 -7.18 -12.17
CA GLY A 133 -9.41 -8.01 -11.04
C GLY A 133 -8.62 -7.25 -9.98
N GLN A 134 -7.98 -7.98 -9.07
CA GLN A 134 -7.20 -7.40 -7.97
C GLN A 134 -5.82 -6.97 -8.46
N TYR A 135 -5.57 -5.67 -8.40
CA TYR A 135 -4.34 -5.04 -8.86
C TYR A 135 -3.89 -3.93 -7.90
N TRP A 136 -2.77 -3.30 -8.17
CA TRP A 136 -2.30 -2.17 -7.39
C TRP A 136 -3.37 -1.08 -7.28
N TYR A 137 -3.59 -0.61 -6.04
CA TYR A 137 -4.42 0.56 -5.77
C TYR A 137 -4.02 1.72 -6.69
N ALA A 138 -4.98 2.44 -7.24
CA ALA A 138 -4.73 3.38 -8.32
C ALA A 138 -3.71 4.47 -7.99
N MET A 139 -3.63 4.90 -6.72
CA MET A 139 -2.69 5.92 -6.25
C MET A 139 -1.28 5.39 -5.93
N VAL A 140 -1.04 4.07 -6.01
CA VAL A 140 0.29 3.47 -5.79
C VAL A 140 1.27 3.86 -6.89
N THR A 141 0.84 3.99 -8.15
CA THR A 141 1.72 4.25 -9.31
C THR A 141 2.94 3.34 -9.28
N HIS A 142 2.71 2.03 -9.45
CA HIS A 142 3.72 0.98 -9.23
C HIS A 142 5.01 1.16 -10.07
N GLU A 143 4.95 1.90 -11.17
CA GLU A 143 6.08 2.19 -12.04
C GLU A 143 7.17 3.02 -11.38
N ILE A 144 6.81 3.80 -10.35
CA ILE A 144 7.76 4.64 -9.60
C ILE A 144 8.00 4.13 -8.19
N MET A 145 7.45 2.97 -7.82
CA MET A 145 7.53 2.44 -6.46
C MET A 145 8.96 2.45 -5.91
N PRO A 146 9.20 3.00 -4.71
CA PRO A 146 10.51 2.97 -4.07
C PRO A 146 10.94 1.54 -3.74
N MET A 147 12.22 1.22 -3.94
CA MET A 147 12.75 -0.12 -3.71
C MET A 147 13.41 -0.24 -2.32
N THR A 148 12.69 0.21 -1.29
CA THR A 148 13.15 0.12 0.11
C THR A 148 12.98 -1.30 0.68
N ASN A 149 13.76 -1.64 1.71
CA ASN A 149 13.80 -2.95 2.33
C ASN A 149 12.82 -3.04 3.51
N PRO A 150 12.14 -4.15 3.75
CA PRO A 150 12.01 -5.33 2.90
C PRO A 150 10.96 -5.15 1.82
N LEU A 151 9.88 -4.44 2.11
CA LEU A 151 8.75 -4.11 1.26
C LEU A 151 7.99 -2.91 1.83
N ASN A 152 8.66 -2.02 2.55
CA ASN A 152 8.06 -0.82 3.11
C ASN A 152 7.63 0.16 2.00
N MET A 153 8.31 0.10 0.85
CA MET A 153 8.00 0.82 -0.39
C MET A 153 7.67 2.29 -0.18
N GLY A 154 8.35 2.93 0.80
CA GLY A 154 8.17 4.34 1.12
C GLY A 154 6.93 4.67 1.96
N ALA A 155 6.17 3.68 2.46
CA ALA A 155 5.06 3.98 3.38
C ALA A 155 5.57 4.64 4.68
N PRO A 156 4.86 5.62 5.23
CA PRO A 156 3.54 6.12 4.85
C PRO A 156 3.55 7.29 3.84
N PHE A 157 4.70 7.69 3.29
CA PHE A 157 4.82 8.78 2.31
C PHE A 157 4.30 8.37 0.94
N HIS A 158 4.32 7.08 0.64
CA HIS A 158 3.82 6.45 -0.57
C HIS A 158 2.69 5.48 -0.24
N CYS A 159 1.62 5.48 -1.04
CA CYS A 159 0.52 4.52 -0.87
C CYS A 159 1.00 3.09 -1.14
N TYR A 160 0.45 2.13 -0.37
CA TYR A 160 0.73 0.72 -0.55
C TYR A 160 -0.54 -0.11 -0.29
N ALA A 161 -1.28 -0.43 -1.34
CA ALA A 161 -2.48 -1.25 -1.27
C ALA A 161 -2.74 -1.98 -2.58
N ARG A 162 -3.65 -2.95 -2.57
CA ARG A 162 -4.21 -3.61 -3.74
C ARG A 162 -5.71 -3.71 -3.56
N GLN A 163 -6.44 -3.47 -4.67
CA GLN A 163 -7.89 -3.43 -4.65
C GLN A 163 -8.45 -4.13 -5.89
N PRO A 164 -9.60 -4.82 -5.79
CA PRO A 164 -10.38 -5.22 -6.94
C PRO A 164 -10.76 -4.00 -7.76
N GLN A 165 -10.54 -4.05 -9.06
CA GLN A 165 -10.76 -2.89 -9.92
C GLN A 165 -11.03 -3.26 -11.37
N VAL A 166 -11.63 -2.32 -12.10
CA VAL A 166 -11.64 -2.24 -13.54
C VAL A 166 -10.84 -1.00 -13.92
N ARG A 167 -9.82 -1.20 -14.77
CA ARG A 167 -8.92 -0.15 -15.25
C ARG A 167 -8.91 -0.13 -16.76
N TYR A 168 -9.20 1.03 -17.33
CA TYR A 168 -9.07 1.29 -18.74
C TYR A 168 -7.91 2.23 -19.00
N THR A 169 -7.08 1.92 -19.98
CA THR A 169 -5.95 2.76 -20.41
C THR A 169 -6.05 3.01 -21.91
N TYR A 170 -5.99 4.26 -22.30
CA TYR A 170 -5.81 4.70 -23.69
C TYR A 170 -4.41 5.26 -23.87
N SER A 171 -3.67 4.76 -24.87
CA SER A 171 -2.27 5.15 -25.11
C SER A 171 -2.09 5.67 -26.53
N LEU A 172 -1.44 6.82 -26.67
CA LEU A 172 -1.13 7.46 -27.95
C LEU A 172 0.22 8.20 -27.85
N ASP A 173 1.19 7.80 -28.63
CA ASP A 173 2.49 8.49 -28.79
C ASP A 173 3.19 8.84 -27.44
N GLY A 174 3.15 7.90 -26.51
CA GLY A 174 3.71 8.07 -25.17
C GLY A 174 2.77 8.71 -24.14
N LEU A 175 1.67 9.31 -24.56
CA LEU A 175 0.60 9.77 -23.67
C LEU A 175 -0.29 8.59 -23.27
N GLU A 176 -0.67 8.53 -22.01
CA GLU A 176 -1.61 7.55 -21.46
C GLU A 176 -2.68 8.28 -20.63
N ALA A 177 -3.95 8.07 -20.99
CA ALA A 177 -5.10 8.42 -20.16
C ALA A 177 -5.64 7.15 -19.49
N VAL A 178 -5.75 7.18 -18.15
CA VAL A 178 -6.17 6.03 -17.35
C VAL A 178 -7.40 6.38 -16.52
N ALA A 179 -8.42 5.52 -16.59
CA ALA A 179 -9.60 5.60 -15.74
C ALA A 179 -9.71 4.29 -14.92
N VAL A 180 -9.99 4.42 -13.63
CA VAL A 180 -10.11 3.27 -12.71
C VAL A 180 -11.37 3.42 -11.88
N ALA A 181 -12.13 2.30 -11.77
CA ALA A 181 -13.14 2.09 -10.74
C ALA A 181 -12.65 0.95 -9.85
N GLN A 182 -12.52 1.19 -8.53
CA GLN A 182 -11.97 0.22 -7.58
C GLN A 182 -12.83 0.07 -6.34
N TRP A 183 -12.74 -1.10 -5.69
CA TRP A 183 -13.51 -1.46 -4.50
C TRP A 183 -12.56 -1.91 -3.39
N GLN A 184 -12.94 -1.67 -2.14
CA GLN A 184 -12.16 -2.09 -0.99
C GLN A 184 -12.26 -3.60 -0.75
N LEU A 185 -11.14 -4.22 -0.32
CA LEU A 185 -11.07 -5.60 0.13
C LEU A 185 -10.19 -5.69 1.40
N ASP A 186 -8.87 -5.85 1.27
CA ASP A 186 -7.96 -6.00 2.41
C ASP A 186 -7.70 -4.68 3.14
N ASN A 187 -7.67 -3.58 2.40
CA ASN A 187 -7.46 -2.23 2.91
C ASN A 187 -8.82 -1.53 3.00
N MET A 188 -9.34 -1.45 4.22
CA MET A 188 -10.72 -1.04 4.50
C MET A 188 -10.78 0.33 5.18
N SER A 189 -11.81 1.09 4.88
CA SER A 189 -12.13 2.31 5.61
C SER A 189 -12.55 2.00 7.04
N GLN A 190 -12.26 2.95 7.93
CA GLN A 190 -12.75 2.97 9.31
C GLN A 190 -14.07 3.71 9.38
N GLY A 191 -14.84 3.48 10.46
CA GLY A 191 -16.12 4.13 10.72
C GLY A 191 -16.82 3.52 11.92
N LEU A 192 -18.06 3.87 12.16
CA LEU A 192 -18.90 3.30 13.22
C LEU A 192 -19.80 2.20 12.66
N LEU A 193 -19.61 0.99 13.15
CA LEU A 193 -20.50 -0.14 12.91
C LEU A 193 -21.24 -0.46 14.22
N ASN A 194 -22.54 -0.24 14.27
CA ASN A 194 -23.35 -0.36 15.48
C ASN A 194 -22.78 0.45 16.67
N GLY A 195 -22.31 1.67 16.40
CA GLY A 195 -21.72 2.56 17.40
C GLY A 195 -20.29 2.23 17.81
N VAL A 196 -19.65 1.19 17.23
CA VAL A 196 -18.30 0.75 17.56
C VAL A 196 -17.33 1.15 16.45
N PRO A 197 -16.21 1.84 16.74
CA PRO A 197 -15.13 2.12 15.79
C PRO A 197 -14.57 0.82 15.21
N THR A 198 -14.62 0.68 13.89
CA THR A 198 -14.26 -0.58 13.20
C THR A 198 -13.70 -0.28 11.81
N SER A 199 -12.85 -1.18 11.30
CA SER A 199 -12.46 -1.20 9.88
C SER A 199 -13.33 -2.20 9.12
N SER A 200 -14.03 -1.74 8.06
CA SER A 200 -14.94 -2.60 7.30
C SER A 200 -15.14 -2.14 5.86
N THR A 201 -15.28 -3.09 4.94
CA THR A 201 -15.71 -2.80 3.56
C THR A 201 -17.15 -2.30 3.48
N LEU A 202 -17.96 -2.47 4.53
CA LEU A 202 -19.35 -2.02 4.57
C LEU A 202 -19.48 -0.51 4.34
N PHE A 203 -18.54 0.29 4.88
CA PHE A 203 -18.59 1.74 4.73
C PHE A 203 -18.48 2.17 3.25
N ALA A 204 -17.60 1.55 2.49
CA ALA A 204 -17.47 1.78 1.05
C ALA A 204 -18.65 1.17 0.27
N ARG A 205 -19.12 -0.04 0.65
CA ARG A 205 -20.23 -0.72 -0.02
C ARG A 205 -21.55 0.04 0.11
N HIS A 206 -21.80 0.68 1.26
CA HIS A 206 -23.02 1.48 1.48
C HIS A 206 -22.98 2.82 0.74
N SER A 207 -21.85 3.29 0.26
CA SER A 207 -21.80 4.46 -0.62
C SER A 207 -22.29 4.17 -2.04
N ILE A 208 -22.40 2.88 -2.43
CA ILE A 208 -22.76 2.36 -3.75
C ILE A 208 -21.72 2.71 -4.82
N LEU A 209 -21.18 3.91 -4.79
CA LEU A 209 -20.17 4.36 -5.76
C LEU A 209 -18.83 3.67 -5.50
N PRO A 210 -18.18 3.11 -6.55
CA PRO A 210 -16.79 2.70 -6.45
C PRO A 210 -15.91 3.91 -6.20
N GLU A 211 -14.74 3.70 -5.65
CA GLU A 211 -13.70 4.70 -5.64
C GLU A 211 -13.20 4.93 -7.07
N LEU A 212 -13.20 6.18 -7.52
CA LEU A 212 -12.87 6.57 -8.89
C LEU A 212 -11.51 7.23 -8.96
N ASN A 213 -10.72 6.84 -9.95
CA ASN A 213 -9.42 7.46 -10.18
C ASN A 213 -9.22 7.76 -11.67
N ALA A 214 -8.69 8.95 -11.95
CA ALA A 214 -8.31 9.39 -13.29
C ALA A 214 -6.83 9.79 -13.30
N GLN A 215 -6.09 9.39 -14.34
CA GLN A 215 -4.68 9.71 -14.47
C GLN A 215 -4.35 10.15 -15.89
N LEU A 216 -3.43 11.10 -15.99
CA LEU A 216 -2.77 11.48 -17.23
C LEU A 216 -1.26 11.25 -17.06
N ARG A 217 -0.67 10.50 -17.98
CA ARG A 217 0.72 10.07 -17.91
C ARG A 217 1.43 10.33 -19.23
N TYR A 218 2.74 10.56 -19.18
CA TYR A 218 3.58 10.61 -20.36
C TYR A 218 4.82 9.76 -20.14
N ARG A 219 5.15 8.94 -21.14
CA ARG A 219 6.25 7.99 -21.08
C ARG A 219 7.14 8.07 -22.31
N THR A 220 8.44 8.09 -22.08
CA THR A 220 9.48 7.87 -23.08
C THR A 220 10.36 6.68 -22.67
N SER A 221 11.44 6.42 -23.36
CA SER A 221 12.43 5.41 -22.95
C SER A 221 13.10 5.69 -21.62
N ARG A 222 13.19 6.96 -21.20
CA ARG A 222 13.89 7.39 -19.98
C ARG A 222 13.01 8.14 -18.99
N LEU A 223 12.02 8.87 -19.45
CA LEU A 223 11.14 9.71 -18.66
C LEU A 223 9.78 9.04 -18.49
N PHE A 224 9.26 9.05 -17.27
CA PHE A 224 7.88 8.76 -16.93
C PHE A 224 7.37 9.84 -15.98
N ILE A 225 6.33 10.55 -16.34
CA ILE A 225 5.69 11.57 -15.50
C ILE A 225 4.17 11.45 -15.60
N GLY A 226 3.47 11.96 -14.60
CA GLY A 226 2.03 12.00 -14.63
C GLY A 226 1.41 12.66 -13.42
N ALA A 227 0.09 12.79 -13.50
CA ALA A 227 -0.75 13.25 -12.41
C ALA A 227 -1.97 12.35 -12.28
N ALA A 228 -2.53 12.27 -11.09
CA ALA A 228 -3.72 11.51 -10.76
C ALA A 228 -4.64 12.29 -9.83
N ALA A 229 -5.96 12.06 -9.98
CA ALA A 229 -6.98 12.48 -9.03
C ALA A 229 -7.77 11.25 -8.60
N ASN A 230 -8.14 11.19 -7.32
CA ASN A 230 -8.80 10.05 -6.71
C ASN A 230 -9.98 10.52 -5.85
N LEU A 231 -11.18 10.06 -6.16
CA LEU A 231 -12.41 10.35 -5.42
C LEU A 231 -12.84 9.10 -4.67
N LYS A 232 -12.79 9.16 -3.35
CA LYS A 232 -13.32 8.15 -2.43
C LYS A 232 -14.66 8.60 -1.87
N SER A 233 -15.62 7.68 -1.75
CA SER A 233 -16.92 7.91 -1.10
C SER A 233 -17.21 6.76 -0.15
N ILE A 234 -17.59 7.09 1.08
CA ILE A 234 -17.98 6.12 2.12
C ILE A 234 -19.23 6.61 2.86
N GLN A 235 -19.95 5.68 3.48
CA GLN A 235 -20.95 5.97 4.51
C GLN A 235 -20.34 5.63 5.87
N PRO A 236 -19.84 6.60 6.65
CA PRO A 236 -19.05 6.34 7.84
C PRO A 236 -19.82 5.71 9.01
N VAL A 237 -21.13 5.81 9.03
CA VAL A 237 -21.99 5.24 10.09
C VAL A 237 -22.93 4.22 9.48
N VAL A 238 -22.79 2.97 9.90
CA VAL A 238 -23.63 1.84 9.46
C VAL A 238 -24.15 1.10 10.69
N ASN A 239 -25.47 1.05 10.85
CA ASN A 239 -26.14 0.36 11.93
C ASN A 239 -27.06 -0.73 11.38
N THR A 240 -27.09 -1.90 12.03
CA THR A 240 -27.78 -3.09 11.53
C THR A 240 -29.12 -3.36 12.19
N ALA A 241 -29.35 -2.97 13.45
CA ALA A 241 -30.61 -3.21 14.12
C ALA A 241 -30.88 -2.19 15.22
N GLY A 242 -32.09 -1.62 15.23
CA GLY A 242 -32.61 -0.80 16.34
C GLY A 242 -31.94 0.56 16.54
N MET A 243 -30.93 0.90 15.74
CA MET A 243 -30.21 2.17 15.82
C MET A 243 -30.42 2.98 14.53
N ALA A 244 -30.48 4.30 14.66
CA ALA A 244 -30.52 5.19 13.50
C ALA A 244 -29.24 5.04 12.67
N SER A 245 -29.37 4.91 11.36
CA SER A 245 -28.24 4.85 10.41
C SER A 245 -28.33 6.05 9.47
N PRO A 246 -27.59 7.13 9.77
CA PRO A 246 -27.57 8.31 8.89
C PRO A 246 -27.07 7.91 7.50
N GLN A 247 -27.83 8.25 6.48
CA GLN A 247 -27.50 8.00 5.05
C GLN A 247 -26.48 9.03 4.51
N GLN A 248 -25.73 9.66 5.41
CA GLN A 248 -24.79 10.71 5.05
C GLN A 248 -23.49 10.12 4.50
N LEU A 249 -23.10 10.56 3.32
CA LEU A 249 -21.85 10.16 2.68
C LEU A 249 -20.73 11.16 3.01
N HIS A 250 -19.56 10.62 3.28
CA HIS A 250 -18.31 11.37 3.31
C HIS A 250 -17.55 11.13 2.02
N ARG A 251 -17.05 12.21 1.39
CA ARG A 251 -16.31 12.18 0.14
C ARG A 251 -14.97 12.87 0.30
N SER A 252 -13.90 12.17 -0.08
CA SER A 252 -12.53 12.68 -0.04
C SER A 252 -11.94 12.73 -1.44
N LEU A 253 -11.24 13.82 -1.75
CA LEU A 253 -10.56 14.02 -3.03
C LEU A 253 -9.06 14.19 -2.78
N SER A 254 -8.27 13.29 -3.32
CA SER A 254 -6.81 13.29 -3.20
C SER A 254 -6.15 13.39 -4.57
N TYR A 255 -4.97 14.02 -4.63
CA TYR A 255 -4.21 14.21 -5.86
C TYR A 255 -2.80 13.62 -5.73
N SER A 256 -2.21 13.28 -6.87
CA SER A 256 -0.81 12.86 -6.96
C SER A 256 -0.16 13.46 -8.20
N ILE A 257 1.08 13.93 -8.03
CA ILE A 257 1.99 14.25 -9.14
C ILE A 257 3.20 13.36 -8.96
N PHE A 258 3.65 12.72 -10.03
CA PHE A 258 4.70 11.71 -9.92
C PHE A 258 5.58 11.66 -11.17
N GLY A 259 6.79 11.13 -10.98
CA GLY A 259 7.67 10.91 -12.11
C GLY A 259 8.89 10.08 -11.79
N SER A 260 9.55 9.62 -12.84
CA SER A 260 10.88 9.03 -12.78
C SER A 260 11.70 9.37 -14.00
N TYR A 261 13.03 9.45 -13.79
CA TYR A 261 13.98 9.63 -14.88
C TYR A 261 15.13 8.63 -14.74
N ARG A 262 15.44 7.94 -15.83
CA ARG A 262 16.55 6.97 -15.92
C ARG A 262 17.73 7.59 -16.64
N PHE A 263 18.83 7.77 -15.91
CA PHE A 263 20.11 8.25 -16.45
C PHE A 263 20.87 7.13 -17.19
N GLU A 264 21.76 7.52 -18.10
CA GLU A 264 22.56 6.59 -18.89
C GLU A 264 23.53 5.78 -18.02
N GLU A 265 24.03 6.37 -16.95
CA GLU A 265 24.96 5.77 -15.99
C GLU A 265 24.31 4.68 -15.13
N GLY A 266 22.99 4.46 -15.30
CA GLY A 266 22.23 3.42 -14.64
C GLY A 266 21.63 3.83 -13.29
N PHE A 267 21.56 5.13 -13.00
CA PHE A 267 20.77 5.66 -11.90
C PHE A 267 19.33 5.92 -12.36
N THR A 268 18.40 5.73 -11.44
CA THR A 268 17.00 6.15 -11.61
C THR A 268 16.63 7.04 -10.44
N VAL A 269 16.04 8.19 -10.73
CA VAL A 269 15.44 9.09 -9.76
C VAL A 269 13.91 8.96 -9.88
N LYS A 270 13.24 8.80 -8.76
CA LYS A 270 11.78 8.68 -8.65
C LYS A 270 11.27 9.70 -7.65
N VAL A 271 10.14 10.32 -7.94
CA VAL A 271 9.51 11.32 -7.06
C VAL A 271 8.00 11.18 -7.14
N GLN A 272 7.34 11.43 -6.02
CA GLN A 272 5.89 11.59 -5.96
C GLN A 272 5.53 12.59 -4.86
N THR A 273 4.50 13.39 -5.11
CA THR A 273 3.78 14.11 -4.08
C THR A 273 2.33 13.66 -4.03
N LEU A 274 1.79 13.53 -2.82
CA LEU A 274 0.37 13.35 -2.56
C LEU A 274 -0.16 14.61 -1.89
N LEU A 275 -1.21 15.18 -2.45
CA LEU A 275 -1.87 16.39 -1.95
C LEU A 275 -3.29 16.03 -1.50
N ASN A 276 -3.75 16.65 -0.42
CA ASN A 276 -5.00 16.32 0.25
C ASN A 276 -5.10 14.81 0.55
N ASN A 277 -4.01 14.24 1.05
CA ASN A 277 -3.91 12.80 1.25
C ASN A 277 -4.71 12.37 2.49
N SER A 278 -5.86 11.75 2.27
CA SER A 278 -6.67 11.05 3.27
C SER A 278 -6.77 9.54 2.97
N LEU A 279 -5.70 8.98 2.37
CA LEU A 279 -5.65 7.61 1.84
C LEU A 279 -5.05 6.61 2.84
N TYR A 280 -5.42 6.73 4.12
CA TYR A 280 -4.89 5.89 5.21
C TYR A 280 -5.12 4.39 5.00
N GLU A 281 -6.17 3.99 4.29
CA GLU A 281 -6.42 2.60 3.90
C GLU A 281 -5.27 2.07 3.03
N GLY A 282 -4.68 2.91 2.19
CA GLY A 282 -3.50 2.61 1.38
C GLY A 282 -2.18 2.69 2.13
N CYS A 283 -2.15 2.46 3.45
CA CYS A 283 -0.96 2.54 4.29
C CYS A 283 -0.29 3.93 4.31
N SER A 284 -1.00 4.99 3.91
CA SER A 284 -0.57 6.38 3.97
C SER A 284 -1.03 7.07 5.27
N LEU A 285 -0.74 8.34 5.42
CA LEU A 285 -1.24 9.21 6.49
C LEU A 285 -2.59 9.82 6.10
N GLY A 286 -3.24 10.52 7.05
CA GLY A 286 -4.50 11.20 6.86
C GLY A 286 -5.72 10.38 7.27
N GLY A 287 -6.89 10.93 7.04
CA GLY A 287 -8.14 10.32 7.44
C GLY A 287 -9.30 11.30 7.40
N TYR A 288 -10.23 11.13 8.32
CA TYR A 288 -11.35 12.04 8.50
C TYR A 288 -11.80 12.12 9.97
N LEU A 289 -12.44 13.22 10.29
CA LEU A 289 -13.02 13.52 11.58
C LEU A 289 -14.55 13.41 11.49
N MET A 290 -15.16 12.79 12.47
CA MET A 290 -16.61 12.76 12.64
C MET A 290 -16.99 13.60 13.84
N TYR A 291 -17.83 14.61 13.63
CA TYR A 291 -18.37 15.47 14.65
C TYR A 291 -19.85 15.16 14.88
N GLN A 292 -20.26 15.13 16.14
CA GLN A 292 -21.68 15.07 16.51
C GLN A 292 -22.10 16.36 17.19
N SER A 293 -23.29 16.88 16.85
CA SER A 293 -23.83 18.03 17.55
C SER A 293 -24.11 17.70 19.04
N VAL A 294 -24.11 18.71 19.89
CA VAL A 294 -24.39 18.57 21.34
C VAL A 294 -25.76 17.94 21.63
N GLY A 295 -26.69 17.89 20.68
CA GLY A 295 -27.96 17.15 20.79
C GLY A 295 -27.95 15.79 20.12
N GLY A 296 -26.85 15.35 19.51
CA GLY A 296 -26.72 14.05 18.86
C GLY A 296 -27.43 13.90 17.51
N ASN A 297 -28.11 14.95 17.02
CA ASN A 297 -29.00 14.89 15.85
C ASN A 297 -28.30 15.24 14.53
N LEU A 298 -27.16 15.89 14.57
CA LEU A 298 -26.38 16.27 13.40
C LEU A 298 -25.00 15.61 13.45
N VAL A 299 -24.58 15.08 12.32
CA VAL A 299 -23.24 14.52 12.12
C VAL A 299 -22.58 15.29 10.96
N ASP A 300 -21.37 15.71 11.17
CA ASP A 300 -20.52 16.33 10.11
C ASP A 300 -19.25 15.52 9.95
N PHE A 301 -18.74 15.45 8.73
CA PHE A 301 -17.50 14.75 8.40
C PHE A 301 -16.56 15.71 7.70
N ARG A 302 -15.30 15.74 8.16
CA ARG A 302 -14.24 16.55 7.56
C ARG A 302 -13.01 15.72 7.33
N ASP A 303 -12.42 15.84 6.16
CA ASP A 303 -11.08 15.31 5.95
C ASP A 303 -10.08 16.03 6.85
N TRP A 304 -9.19 15.28 7.45
CA TRP A 304 -7.89 15.77 7.86
C TRP A 304 -6.85 15.05 7.01
N HIS A 305 -5.88 15.77 6.53
CA HIS A 305 -5.00 15.25 5.50
C HIS A 305 -3.57 15.73 5.64
N PHE A 306 -2.68 14.98 5.00
CA PHE A 306 -1.28 15.31 4.86
C PHE A 306 -0.98 15.69 3.42
N ASN A 307 -0.08 16.65 3.23
CA ASN A 307 0.69 16.76 2.00
C ASN A 307 1.98 15.98 2.19
N THR A 308 2.29 15.07 1.26
CA THR A 308 3.50 14.25 1.32
C THR A 308 4.33 14.43 0.07
N VAL A 309 5.64 14.33 0.22
CA VAL A 309 6.58 14.26 -0.89
C VAL A 309 7.68 13.25 -0.55
N TRP A 310 8.09 12.49 -1.54
CA TRP A 310 9.24 11.59 -1.40
C TRP A 310 10.09 11.57 -2.66
N LEU A 311 11.36 11.24 -2.48
CA LEU A 311 12.39 11.04 -3.50
C LEU A 311 13.09 9.71 -3.27
N ASP A 312 13.27 8.91 -4.31
CA ASP A 312 14.08 7.70 -4.29
C ASP A 312 15.12 7.73 -5.41
N ILE A 313 16.38 7.57 -5.06
CA ILE A 313 17.51 7.50 -5.99
C ILE A 313 18.08 6.10 -5.87
N GLU A 314 18.17 5.37 -6.97
CA GLU A 314 18.71 4.02 -6.97
C GLU A 314 19.62 3.77 -8.18
N ARG A 315 20.65 2.95 -7.97
CA ARG A 315 21.46 2.42 -9.06
C ARG A 315 20.95 1.04 -9.48
N ASN A 316 20.69 0.88 -10.79
CA ASN A 316 20.11 -0.34 -11.35
C ASN A 316 21.13 -1.22 -12.11
N ARG A 317 22.41 -0.87 -12.08
CA ARG A 317 23.49 -1.58 -12.78
C ARG A 317 24.59 -2.04 -11.84
N GLY A 318 25.25 -3.13 -12.21
CA GLY A 318 26.36 -3.73 -11.46
C GLY A 318 25.88 -4.59 -10.28
N HIS A 319 26.85 -5.18 -9.59
CA HIS A 319 26.60 -6.02 -8.42
C HIS A 319 26.23 -5.17 -7.20
N TRP A 320 26.90 -4.05 -7.00
CA TRP A 320 26.68 -3.11 -5.91
C TRP A 320 25.73 -2.00 -6.36
N ARG A 321 24.57 -1.92 -5.71
CA ARG A 321 23.49 -1.00 -6.06
C ARG A 321 23.11 -0.15 -4.85
N PRO A 322 23.75 1.00 -4.67
CA PRO A 322 23.35 1.96 -3.65
C PRO A 322 21.99 2.57 -3.99
N GLY A 323 21.25 2.95 -2.96
CA GLY A 323 20.03 3.70 -3.06
C GLY A 323 19.81 4.60 -1.85
N LEU A 324 18.96 5.60 -2.01
CA LEU A 324 18.60 6.55 -0.98
C LEU A 324 17.14 6.94 -1.16
N PHE A 325 16.33 6.67 -0.15
CA PHE A 325 14.96 7.19 -0.05
C PHE A 325 14.91 8.33 0.95
N MET A 326 14.13 9.36 0.64
CA MET A 326 13.80 10.48 1.52
C MET A 326 12.30 10.76 1.41
N GLY A 327 11.64 10.98 2.54
CA GLY A 327 10.23 11.31 2.61
C GLY A 327 9.95 12.42 3.61
N TYR A 328 8.99 13.27 3.28
CA TYR A 328 8.45 14.29 4.16
C TYR A 328 6.92 14.32 4.06
N ALA A 329 6.26 14.49 5.19
CA ALA A 329 4.82 14.66 5.29
C ALA A 329 4.50 15.77 6.30
N GLN A 330 3.56 16.65 5.93
CA GLN A 330 3.07 17.74 6.75
C GLN A 330 1.57 17.61 6.93
N HIS A 331 1.11 17.62 8.18
CA HIS A 331 -0.30 17.72 8.52
C HIS A 331 -0.86 19.08 8.07
N MET A 332 -2.06 19.08 7.54
CA MET A 332 -2.75 20.29 7.06
C MET A 332 -3.86 20.63 8.06
N ASP A 333 -3.98 21.91 8.40
CA ASP A 333 -5.03 22.40 9.30
C ASP A 333 -6.43 22.21 8.69
N GLU A 334 -7.35 21.63 9.47
CA GLU A 334 -8.75 21.42 9.09
C GLU A 334 -9.61 22.68 9.20
N GLY A 335 -9.06 23.75 9.74
CA GLY A 335 -9.78 25.00 10.01
C GLY A 335 -10.69 24.92 11.26
N PRO A 336 -11.40 26.01 11.59
CA PRO A 336 -12.16 26.11 12.82
C PRO A 336 -13.38 25.18 12.83
N VAL A 337 -13.61 24.51 13.97
CA VAL A 337 -14.80 23.68 14.20
C VAL A 337 -15.91 24.55 14.82
N PRO A 338 -17.14 24.54 14.26
CA PRO A 338 -18.26 25.27 14.84
C PRO A 338 -18.59 24.79 16.26
N ALA A 339 -18.91 25.73 17.17
CA ALA A 339 -19.16 25.45 18.57
C ALA A 339 -20.38 24.54 18.85
N ILE A 340 -21.22 24.28 17.84
CA ILE A 340 -22.36 23.35 17.97
C ILE A 340 -21.95 21.88 18.04
N TYR A 341 -20.70 21.55 17.68
CA TYR A 341 -20.19 20.20 17.69
C TYR A 341 -19.37 19.91 18.97
N GLY A 342 -19.47 18.68 19.44
CA GLY A 342 -18.62 18.13 20.49
C GLY A 342 -17.22 17.71 19.93
N PRO A 343 -16.41 17.03 20.76
CA PRO A 343 -15.14 16.48 20.33
C PRO A 343 -15.27 15.53 19.14
N ALA A 344 -14.30 15.58 18.23
CA ALA A 344 -14.28 14.70 17.05
C ALA A 344 -13.95 13.25 17.42
N THR A 345 -14.58 12.31 16.71
CA THR A 345 -14.07 10.94 16.62
C THR A 345 -13.13 10.86 15.42
N VAL A 346 -11.90 10.41 15.64
CA VAL A 346 -10.84 10.38 14.64
C VAL A 346 -10.81 9.02 13.96
N PHE A 347 -10.81 9.02 12.63
CA PHE A 347 -10.63 7.84 11.78
C PHE A 347 -9.48 8.07 10.80
N GLY A 348 -8.45 7.25 10.87
CA GLY A 348 -7.28 7.41 10.00
C GLY A 348 -5.97 7.04 10.67
N ARG A 349 -4.87 7.69 10.25
CA ARG A 349 -3.51 7.40 10.74
C ARG A 349 -2.67 8.67 10.84
N GLY A 350 -2.10 8.91 12.03
CA GLY A 350 -1.14 10.00 12.28
C GLY A 350 -1.77 11.33 12.66
N TYR A 351 -2.98 11.33 13.26
CA TYR A 351 -3.70 12.56 13.63
C TYR A 351 -2.93 13.46 14.60
N ASP A 352 -2.14 12.85 15.48
CA ASP A 352 -1.30 13.49 16.49
C ASP A 352 0.08 13.92 15.99
N LEU A 353 0.33 13.80 14.67
CA LEU A 353 1.57 14.22 14.02
C LEU A 353 1.40 15.57 13.34
N ASP A 354 2.25 16.55 13.67
CA ASP A 354 2.38 17.78 12.91
C ASP A 354 3.11 17.54 11.58
N TYR A 355 4.20 16.75 11.65
CA TYR A 355 4.99 16.36 10.48
C TYR A 355 5.71 15.03 10.70
N LEU A 356 6.16 14.45 9.61
CA LEU A 356 6.96 13.24 9.59
C LEU A 356 8.04 13.36 8.52
N TRP A 357 9.28 12.96 8.83
CA TRP A 357 10.30 12.81 7.79
C TRP A 357 11.12 11.55 7.98
N ARG A 358 11.70 11.08 6.87
CA ARG A 358 12.52 9.87 6.81
C ARG A 358 13.69 10.05 5.86
N ILE A 359 14.84 9.48 6.25
CA ILE A 359 15.98 9.24 5.37
C ILE A 359 16.38 7.77 5.48
N GLN A 360 16.65 7.12 4.33
CA GLN A 360 16.75 5.66 4.26
C GLN A 360 17.80 5.24 3.21
N PRO A 361 19.11 5.36 3.52
CA PRO A 361 20.18 4.83 2.69
C PRO A 361 20.18 3.29 2.70
N ARG A 362 20.39 2.69 1.53
CA ARG A 362 20.46 1.25 1.33
C ARG A 362 21.60 0.84 0.40
N LEU A 363 22.09 -0.37 0.58
CA LEU A 363 23.04 -1.01 -0.30
C LEU A 363 22.57 -2.42 -0.63
N THR A 364 22.40 -2.69 -1.92
CA THR A 364 22.04 -4.03 -2.41
C THR A 364 23.26 -4.63 -3.11
N TYR A 365 23.63 -5.86 -2.75
CA TYR A 365 24.58 -6.68 -3.50
C TYR A 365 23.81 -7.79 -4.21
N THR A 366 23.88 -7.83 -5.55
CA THR A 366 23.19 -8.83 -6.37
C THR A 366 24.20 -9.74 -7.06
N THR A 367 24.05 -11.04 -6.87
CA THR A 367 24.79 -12.06 -7.59
C THR A 367 24.25 -12.23 -9.02
N GLN A 368 24.97 -12.99 -9.87
CA GLN A 368 24.51 -13.28 -11.23
C GLN A 368 23.33 -14.28 -11.30
N LYS A 369 22.97 -14.96 -10.19
CA LYS A 369 22.03 -16.09 -10.15
C LYS A 369 20.80 -15.86 -9.28
N GLY A 370 20.27 -14.62 -9.19
CA GLY A 370 19.00 -14.37 -8.50
C GLY A 370 19.09 -14.27 -6.97
N LEU A 371 20.29 -14.34 -6.37
CA LEU A 371 20.50 -14.08 -4.95
C LEU A 371 20.97 -12.63 -4.73
N SER A 372 20.29 -11.92 -3.85
CA SER A 372 20.65 -10.55 -3.47
C SER A 372 20.66 -10.40 -1.96
N PHE A 373 21.56 -9.55 -1.45
CA PHE A 373 21.63 -9.14 -0.05
C PHE A 373 21.37 -7.66 0.03
N VAL A 374 20.55 -7.23 0.97
CA VAL A 374 20.19 -5.82 1.19
C VAL A 374 20.49 -5.44 2.62
N GLY A 375 21.30 -4.40 2.79
CA GLY A 375 21.48 -3.69 4.06
C GLY A 375 20.87 -2.30 3.94
N GLU A 376 20.10 -1.89 4.96
CA GLU A 376 19.44 -0.59 4.99
C GLU A 376 19.42 -0.03 6.40
N ALA A 377 19.67 1.28 6.51
CA ALA A 377 19.44 2.05 7.72
C ALA A 377 18.30 3.04 7.43
N GLU A 378 17.29 3.09 8.29
CA GLU A 378 16.13 3.97 8.16
C GLU A 378 16.03 4.83 9.41
N TYR A 379 16.16 6.14 9.26
CA TYR A 379 15.88 7.07 10.35
C TYR A 379 14.58 7.81 10.07
N THR A 380 13.60 7.63 10.96
CA THR A 380 12.28 8.27 10.89
C THR A 380 12.09 9.17 12.10
N TYR A 381 11.68 10.42 11.88
CA TYR A 381 11.44 11.42 12.90
C TYR A 381 10.01 11.93 12.83
N ALA A 382 9.31 11.87 13.94
CA ALA A 382 7.90 12.23 14.10
C ALA A 382 7.76 13.48 14.96
N GLY A 383 7.14 14.51 14.41
CA GLY A 383 6.83 15.78 15.08
C GLY A 383 5.51 15.65 15.83
N TYR A 384 5.59 15.16 17.06
CA TYR A 384 4.56 15.25 18.08
C TYR A 384 4.80 16.51 18.93
N ASP A 385 3.96 16.80 19.94
CA ASP A 385 4.23 17.83 20.96
C ASP A 385 5.62 17.64 21.61
N GLU A 386 5.96 16.38 21.93
CA GLU A 386 7.32 15.96 22.28
C GLU A 386 7.89 15.09 21.14
N PRO A 387 8.72 15.66 20.24
CA PRO A 387 9.17 14.95 19.04
C PRO A 387 10.06 13.75 19.35
N VAL A 388 9.98 12.70 18.51
CA VAL A 388 10.73 11.46 18.70
C VAL A 388 11.31 10.94 17.39
N GLY A 389 12.44 10.22 17.48
CA GLY A 389 13.08 9.55 16.36
C GLY A 389 13.18 8.04 16.57
N ASN A 390 13.24 7.30 15.49
CA ASN A 390 13.57 5.88 15.47
C ASN A 390 14.65 5.60 14.42
N LEU A 391 15.68 4.87 14.81
CA LEU A 391 16.66 4.28 13.90
C LEU A 391 16.31 2.80 13.73
N ARG A 392 15.99 2.40 12.50
CA ARG A 392 15.88 1.01 12.11
C ARG A 392 17.12 0.57 11.33
N LEU A 393 17.68 -0.57 11.70
CA LEU A 393 18.69 -1.28 10.93
C LEU A 393 18.07 -2.56 10.37
N SER A 394 18.23 -2.81 9.09
CA SER A 394 17.64 -3.99 8.47
C SER A 394 18.58 -4.71 7.50
N LEU A 395 18.45 -6.03 7.47
CA LEU A 395 19.19 -6.93 6.59
C LEU A 395 18.19 -7.92 5.96
N SER A 396 18.32 -8.16 4.66
CA SER A 396 17.59 -9.22 4.01
C SER A 396 18.42 -9.95 2.96
N ALA A 397 18.02 -11.20 2.70
CA ALA A 397 18.54 -12.01 1.62
C ALA A 397 17.39 -12.45 0.72
N VAL A 398 17.43 -12.05 -0.54
CA VAL A 398 16.36 -12.36 -1.52
C VAL A 398 16.87 -13.44 -2.47
N TYR A 399 16.24 -14.59 -2.47
CA TYR A 399 16.48 -15.64 -3.45
C TYR A 399 15.28 -15.72 -4.40
N ALA A 400 15.48 -15.26 -5.64
CA ALA A 400 14.45 -15.23 -6.68
C ALA A 400 14.63 -16.40 -7.68
N PHE A 401 13.52 -16.98 -8.14
CA PHE A 401 13.47 -18.10 -9.07
C PHE A 401 12.33 -17.95 -10.08
#